data_e8897025f71503913f1741e6dc98ec30
#
_entry.id   e8897025f71503913f1741e6dc98ec30
#
_cell.length_a   1.000
_cell.length_b   1.000
_cell.length_c   1.000
_cell.angle_alpha   90.00
_cell.angle_beta   90.00
_cell.angle_gamma   90.00
#
_symmetry.space_group_name_H-M   'P 1'
#
loop_
_entity.id
_entity.type
_entity.pdbx_description
1 polymer ?
#
loop_
_entity_poly.entity_id
_entity_poly.type
_entity_poly.pdbx_seq_one_letter_code
_entity_poly.pdbx_strand_id
1 'polypeptide(L)'
;MSMSNMSGGSCAATRLTWWLESWCESNDPNFTAKAADVVGLYVAPPAKAIVLCVDEKPSIQALERAQGYLKLPNGRALTGQSHDYKRHGTTTLFAALEVATGKIIATHSKRRRRVEFLDFMNSVTATFPNRKLHVILDNLNTHKKNEDWLKAHPNVQFHFTPTSASWLNQVEVWFSILQGQSLSGTSFTSLKQLQEHIDAYVNAYNDRAEPFVWTKKKVRQRRFKGRRITQL
;
A
#
# COMPACT_ATOMS: atom_id res chain seq x y z
N MET A 1 -70.97 -1.09 4.63
CA MET A 1 -70.12 -0.82 3.42
C MET A 1 -68.71 -0.54 3.88
N SER A 2 -67.88 -1.47 3.62
CA SER A 2 -66.50 -1.56 4.13
C SER A 2 -65.58 -0.73 3.28
N MET A 3 -64.74 0.16 3.89
CA MET A 3 -63.61 0.77 3.24
C MET A 3 -62.32 0.12 3.77
N SER A 4 -61.67 -0.59 2.89
CA SER A 4 -60.41 -1.29 3.12
C SER A 4 -59.25 -0.30 3.21
N ASN A 5 -58.51 -0.39 4.29
CA ASN A 5 -57.21 0.25 4.50
C ASN A 5 -56.15 -0.34 3.56
N MET A 6 -55.57 0.48 2.71
CA MET A 6 -54.32 0.16 1.99
C MET A 6 -53.14 0.60 2.85
N SER A 7 -52.48 -0.37 3.43
CA SER A 7 -51.20 -0.20 4.12
C SER A 7 -50.08 0.12 3.11
N GLY A 8 -49.50 1.30 3.27
CA GLY A 8 -48.30 1.69 2.53
C GLY A 8 -47.08 0.85 2.92
N GLY A 9 -46.65 0.02 1.97
CA GLY A 9 -45.40 -0.72 2.10
C GLY A 9 -44.19 0.23 2.06
N SER A 10 -43.53 0.35 3.18
CA SER A 10 -42.22 0.98 3.29
C SER A 10 -41.19 0.19 2.47
N CYS A 11 -40.77 0.74 1.36
CA CYS A 11 -39.67 0.22 0.56
C CYS A 11 -38.37 0.47 1.33
N ALA A 12 -37.96 -0.51 2.15
CA ALA A 12 -36.64 -0.53 2.77
C ALA A 12 -35.59 -0.60 1.67
N ALA A 13 -34.94 0.52 1.40
CA ALA A 13 -33.79 0.58 0.52
C ALA A 13 -32.67 -0.31 1.08
N THR A 14 -32.55 -1.49 0.50
CA THR A 14 -31.45 -2.42 0.76
C THR A 14 -30.19 -1.72 0.29
N ARG A 15 -29.40 -1.16 1.22
CA ARG A 15 -28.03 -0.71 0.96
C ARG A 15 -27.25 -1.95 0.55
N LEU A 16 -27.07 -2.15 -0.74
CA LEU A 16 -26.07 -3.06 -1.29
C LEU A 16 -24.71 -2.47 -1.00
N THR A 17 -24.14 -2.82 0.14
CA THR A 17 -22.73 -2.59 0.43
C THR A 17 -21.92 -3.60 -0.36
N TRP A 18 -21.38 -3.16 -1.49
CA TRP A 18 -20.42 -3.91 -2.28
C TRP A 18 -19.07 -3.93 -1.55
N TRP A 19 -18.95 -4.75 -0.53
CA TRP A 19 -17.66 -5.12 0.01
C TRP A 19 -17.21 -6.38 -0.70
N LEU A 20 -16.45 -6.21 -1.77
CA LEU A 20 -15.64 -7.28 -2.31
C LEU A 20 -14.52 -7.54 -1.30
N GLU A 21 -14.76 -8.42 -0.34
CA GLU A 21 -13.70 -9.02 0.46
C GLU A 21 -12.98 -10.03 -0.44
N SER A 22 -11.90 -9.62 -1.10
CA SER A 22 -11.05 -10.57 -1.80
C SER A 22 -10.18 -11.28 -0.77
N TRP A 23 -10.44 -12.55 -0.56
CA TRP A 23 -9.57 -13.41 0.23
C TRP A 23 -8.50 -13.99 -0.69
N CYS A 24 -7.24 -13.76 -0.34
CA CYS A 24 -6.12 -14.42 -0.98
C CYS A 24 -5.58 -15.45 0.00
N GLU A 25 -5.86 -16.73 -0.24
CA GLU A 25 -5.28 -17.81 0.53
C GLU A 25 -3.88 -18.09 -0.03
N SER A 26 -2.89 -18.13 0.85
CA SER A 26 -1.52 -18.39 0.43
C SER A 26 -1.31 -19.88 0.19
N ASN A 27 -0.86 -20.24 -1.01
CA ASN A 27 -0.44 -21.59 -1.36
C ASN A 27 1.09 -21.79 -1.15
N ASP A 28 1.75 -20.95 -0.38
CA ASP A 28 3.18 -21.06 -0.12
C ASP A 28 3.44 -22.21 0.85
N PRO A 29 4.15 -23.30 0.46
CA PRO A 29 4.43 -24.43 1.34
C PRO A 29 5.29 -24.01 2.56
N ASN A 30 6.02 -22.92 2.45
CA ASN A 30 6.86 -22.35 3.51
C ASN A 30 6.20 -21.16 4.23
N PHE A 31 4.86 -21.05 4.14
CA PHE A 31 4.13 -19.88 4.69
C PHE A 31 4.50 -19.61 6.16
N THR A 32 4.40 -20.63 7.00
CA THR A 32 4.62 -20.48 8.46
C THR A 32 6.05 -20.02 8.76
N ALA A 33 7.06 -20.59 8.11
CA ALA A 33 8.45 -20.24 8.33
C ALA A 33 8.75 -18.80 7.89
N LYS A 34 8.28 -18.39 6.69
CA LYS A 34 8.47 -17.03 6.18
C LYS A 34 7.68 -15.99 6.97
N ALA A 35 6.45 -16.31 7.36
CA ALA A 35 5.65 -15.42 8.18
C ALA A 35 6.27 -15.23 9.57
N ALA A 36 6.79 -16.30 10.18
CA ALA A 36 7.48 -16.23 11.46
C ALA A 36 8.76 -15.39 11.39
N ASP A 37 9.54 -15.52 10.31
CA ASP A 37 10.74 -14.73 10.06
C ASP A 37 10.41 -13.24 9.98
N VAL A 38 9.45 -12.86 9.14
CA VAL A 38 9.02 -11.46 8.96
C VAL A 38 8.42 -10.89 10.25
N VAL A 39 7.52 -11.61 10.91
CA VAL A 39 6.90 -11.15 12.17
C VAL A 39 7.94 -11.06 13.28
N GLY A 40 8.91 -11.96 13.31
CA GLY A 40 10.04 -11.92 14.24
C GLY A 40 10.82 -10.61 14.14
N LEU A 41 11.07 -10.10 12.93
CA LEU A 41 11.74 -8.83 12.72
C LEU A 41 10.94 -7.62 13.23
N TYR A 42 9.61 -7.70 13.25
CA TYR A 42 8.77 -6.64 13.81
C TYR A 42 8.70 -6.66 15.32
N VAL A 43 8.64 -7.86 15.92
CA VAL A 43 8.46 -8.03 17.38
C VAL A 43 9.79 -7.91 18.12
N ALA A 44 10.85 -8.47 17.56
CA ALA A 44 12.17 -8.52 18.18
C ALA A 44 13.28 -8.24 17.13
N PRO A 45 13.39 -7.00 16.66
CA PRO A 45 14.41 -6.64 15.66
C PRO A 45 15.81 -6.91 16.21
N PRO A 46 16.75 -7.40 15.38
CA PRO A 46 18.11 -7.64 15.81
C PRO A 46 18.80 -6.38 16.34
N ALA A 47 19.55 -6.52 17.43
CA ALA A 47 20.25 -5.39 18.03
C ALA A 47 21.21 -4.72 17.02
N LYS A 48 21.21 -3.39 16.96
CA LYS A 48 22.06 -2.57 16.07
C LYS A 48 21.80 -2.75 14.57
N ALA A 49 20.73 -3.46 14.17
CA ALA A 49 20.30 -3.56 12.78
C ALA A 49 19.16 -2.58 12.48
N ILE A 50 18.99 -2.27 11.20
CA ILE A 50 17.85 -1.53 10.66
C ILE A 50 16.94 -2.53 9.97
N VAL A 51 15.64 -2.48 10.26
CA VAL A 51 14.62 -3.27 9.57
C VAL A 51 13.87 -2.34 8.63
N LEU A 52 13.86 -2.70 7.36
CA LEU A 52 13.21 -1.94 6.28
C LEU A 52 12.15 -2.80 5.62
N CYS A 53 10.99 -2.22 5.33
CA CYS A 53 9.98 -2.78 4.46
C CYS A 53 10.07 -2.10 3.11
N VAL A 54 10.38 -2.84 2.06
CA VAL A 54 10.60 -2.27 0.71
C VAL A 54 9.61 -2.85 -0.27
N ASP A 55 9.06 -1.98 -1.11
CA ASP A 55 8.15 -2.35 -2.20
C ASP A 55 8.03 -1.19 -3.21
N GLU A 56 7.30 -1.43 -4.30
CA GLU A 56 6.97 -0.37 -5.25
C GLU A 56 5.46 -0.22 -5.47
N LYS A 57 5.02 1.04 -5.59
CA LYS A 57 3.68 1.39 -6.08
C LYS A 57 3.77 1.75 -7.57
N PRO A 58 3.40 0.82 -8.47
CA PRO A 58 3.50 1.05 -9.90
C PRO A 58 2.37 1.93 -10.42
N SER A 59 2.59 2.52 -11.61
CA SER A 59 1.56 3.14 -12.43
C SER A 59 0.74 4.23 -11.74
N ILE A 60 1.37 5.03 -10.87
CA ILE A 60 0.73 6.21 -10.31
C ILE A 60 0.53 7.20 -11.45
N GLN A 61 -0.73 7.61 -11.69
CA GLN A 61 -1.13 8.38 -12.87
C GLN A 61 -1.26 9.86 -12.53
N ALA A 62 -0.65 10.72 -13.34
CA ALA A 62 -0.95 12.14 -13.36
C ALA A 62 -2.23 12.36 -14.16
N LEU A 63 -3.34 12.50 -13.46
CA LEU A 63 -4.67 12.72 -14.05
C LEU A 63 -5.09 14.16 -13.83
N GLU A 64 -5.37 14.86 -14.92
CA GLU A 64 -6.04 16.16 -14.90
C GLU A 64 -7.54 15.94 -15.04
N ARG A 65 -8.30 16.40 -14.05
CA ARG A 65 -9.76 16.35 -14.04
C ARG A 65 -10.31 17.75 -13.89
N ALA A 66 -11.31 18.09 -14.69
CA ALA A 66 -12.05 19.31 -14.47
C ALA A 66 -12.72 19.24 -13.08
N GLN A 67 -12.37 20.19 -12.23
CA GLN A 67 -13.02 20.37 -10.93
C GLN A 67 -14.18 21.34 -11.13
N GLY A 68 -15.36 20.94 -10.69
CA GLY A 68 -16.54 21.76 -10.70
C GLY A 68 -17.26 21.70 -9.36
N TYR A 69 -18.05 22.73 -9.08
CA TYR A 69 -19.00 22.68 -7.98
C TYR A 69 -20.41 22.96 -8.51
N LEU A 70 -21.36 22.20 -8.03
CA LEU A 70 -22.77 22.45 -8.27
C LEU A 70 -23.33 23.21 -7.06
N LYS A 71 -23.81 24.43 -7.28
CA LYS A 71 -24.51 25.17 -6.21
C LYS A 71 -25.93 24.63 -6.09
N LEU A 72 -26.24 24.07 -4.94
CA LEU A 72 -27.57 23.55 -4.64
C LEU A 72 -28.52 24.68 -4.29
N PRO A 73 -29.86 24.51 -4.46
CA PRO A 73 -30.86 25.50 -4.10
C PRO A 73 -30.81 25.92 -2.61
N ASN A 74 -30.29 25.05 -1.73
CA ASN A 74 -30.11 25.31 -0.30
C ASN A 74 -28.83 26.11 0.02
N GLY A 75 -28.11 26.62 -0.97
CA GLY A 75 -26.87 27.40 -0.83
C GLY A 75 -25.61 26.56 -0.57
N ARG A 76 -25.71 25.25 -0.44
CA ARG A 76 -24.56 24.36 -0.29
C ARG A 76 -23.90 24.10 -1.67
N ALA A 77 -22.58 23.95 -1.65
CA ALA A 77 -21.84 23.53 -2.83
C ALA A 77 -21.54 22.03 -2.75
N LEU A 78 -21.90 21.27 -3.79
CA LEU A 78 -21.39 19.94 -4.03
C LEU A 78 -20.16 20.05 -4.92
N THR A 79 -18.99 19.68 -4.38
CA THR A 79 -17.79 19.51 -5.18
C THR A 79 -17.89 18.20 -5.93
N GLY A 80 -17.80 18.25 -7.24
CA GLY A 80 -17.77 17.09 -8.13
C GLY A 80 -16.52 17.10 -8.98
N GLN A 81 -16.05 15.91 -9.32
CA GLN A 81 -15.02 15.74 -10.33
C GLN A 81 -15.66 15.18 -11.60
N SER A 82 -15.24 15.68 -12.76
CA SER A 82 -15.63 15.09 -14.03
C SER A 82 -15.15 13.64 -14.10
N HIS A 83 -15.96 12.77 -14.72
CA HIS A 83 -15.53 11.42 -15.09
C HIS A 83 -14.50 11.46 -16.23
N ASP A 84 -14.51 12.53 -17.03
CA ASP A 84 -13.50 12.74 -18.06
C ASP A 84 -12.19 13.20 -17.42
N TYR A 85 -11.11 12.63 -17.90
CA TYR A 85 -9.76 12.98 -17.44
C TYR A 85 -8.76 12.97 -18.59
N LYS A 86 -7.77 13.84 -18.49
CA LYS A 86 -6.59 13.82 -19.34
C LYS A 86 -5.42 13.20 -18.59
N ARG A 87 -4.72 12.27 -19.21
CA ARG A 87 -3.55 11.60 -18.63
C ARG A 87 -2.27 12.28 -19.08
N HIS A 88 -1.44 12.70 -18.12
CA HIS A 88 -0.15 13.36 -18.37
C HIS A 88 1.06 12.44 -18.14
N GLY A 89 0.84 11.16 -17.94
CA GLY A 89 1.87 10.15 -17.74
C GLY A 89 1.71 9.37 -16.45
N THR A 90 2.66 8.47 -16.24
CA THR A 90 2.71 7.59 -15.05
C THR A 90 4.10 7.57 -14.44
N THR A 91 4.19 7.37 -13.13
CA THR A 91 5.42 7.09 -12.41
C THR A 91 5.27 5.84 -11.56
N THR A 92 6.37 5.17 -11.28
CA THR A 92 6.48 4.16 -10.24
C THR A 92 7.18 4.80 -9.04
N LEU A 93 6.71 4.54 -7.85
CA LEU A 93 7.32 4.98 -6.60
C LEU A 93 7.90 3.77 -5.88
N PHE A 94 9.22 3.67 -5.78
CA PHE A 94 9.88 2.77 -4.84
C PHE A 94 9.88 3.41 -3.46
N ALA A 95 9.60 2.63 -2.43
CA ALA A 95 9.62 3.11 -1.06
C ALA A 95 10.24 2.09 -0.11
N ALA A 96 11.00 2.59 0.86
CA ALA A 96 11.53 1.84 1.99
C ALA A 96 11.02 2.48 3.28
N LEU A 97 10.26 1.74 4.06
CA LEU A 97 9.78 2.11 5.39
C LEU A 97 10.74 1.59 6.44
N GLU A 98 11.33 2.46 7.22
CA GLU A 98 12.09 2.08 8.41
C GLU A 98 11.12 1.71 9.56
N VAL A 99 11.12 0.46 9.96
CA VAL A 99 10.15 -0.08 10.93
C VAL A 99 10.24 0.62 12.30
N ALA A 100 11.46 0.95 12.73
CA ALA A 100 11.71 1.53 14.06
C ALA A 100 11.28 3.00 14.18
N THR A 101 11.27 3.75 13.09
CA THR A 101 10.98 5.19 13.09
C THR A 101 9.71 5.54 12.34
N GLY A 102 9.22 4.64 11.49
CA GLY A 102 8.11 4.91 10.55
C GLY A 102 8.51 5.79 9.37
N LYS A 103 9.77 6.23 9.26
CA LYS A 103 10.24 7.10 8.18
C LYS A 103 10.32 6.38 6.85
N ILE A 104 10.13 7.15 5.79
CA ILE A 104 10.09 6.68 4.41
C ILE A 104 11.28 7.26 3.63
N ILE A 105 11.96 6.37 2.90
CA ILE A 105 12.85 6.74 1.79
C ILE A 105 12.10 6.39 0.52
N ALA A 106 11.92 7.32 -0.39
CA ALA A 106 11.19 7.08 -1.63
C ALA A 106 11.94 7.64 -2.85
N THR A 107 11.75 7.00 -4.00
CA THR A 107 12.35 7.42 -5.27
C THR A 107 11.41 7.13 -6.43
N HIS A 108 11.26 8.12 -7.30
CA HIS A 108 10.48 7.98 -8.54
C HIS A 108 11.26 7.25 -9.62
N SER A 109 10.58 6.37 -10.34
CA SER A 109 11.13 5.69 -11.51
C SER A 109 10.11 5.59 -12.63
N LYS A 110 10.59 5.53 -13.87
CA LYS A 110 9.73 5.26 -15.04
C LYS A 110 9.35 3.78 -15.16
N ARG A 111 10.13 2.90 -14.59
CA ARG A 111 10.00 1.44 -14.73
C ARG A 111 10.26 0.75 -13.40
N ARG A 112 9.78 -0.50 -13.27
CA ARG A 112 9.97 -1.35 -12.09
C ARG A 112 10.75 -2.62 -12.43
N ARG A 113 11.86 -2.46 -13.14
CA ARG A 113 12.73 -3.60 -13.47
C ARG A 113 13.75 -3.82 -12.35
N ARG A 114 14.46 -4.92 -12.41
CA ARG A 114 15.54 -5.24 -11.46
C ARG A 114 16.59 -4.13 -11.34
N VAL A 115 16.95 -3.51 -12.45
CA VAL A 115 17.95 -2.42 -12.46
C VAL A 115 17.49 -1.26 -11.59
N GLU A 116 16.27 -0.78 -11.82
CA GLU A 116 15.71 0.33 -11.03
C GLU A 116 15.53 -0.04 -9.56
N PHE A 117 15.15 -1.29 -9.26
CA PHE A 117 15.09 -1.78 -7.88
C PHE A 117 16.48 -1.78 -7.22
N LEU A 118 17.52 -2.28 -7.90
CA LEU A 118 18.87 -2.29 -7.35
C LEU A 118 19.47 -0.88 -7.23
N ASP A 119 19.17 0.03 -8.15
CA ASP A 119 19.53 1.45 -8.03
C ASP A 119 18.89 2.09 -6.80
N PHE A 120 17.62 1.79 -6.55
CA PHE A 120 16.93 2.21 -5.34
C PHE A 120 17.59 1.61 -4.08
N MET A 121 17.90 0.31 -4.09
CA MET A 121 18.57 -0.35 -2.96
C MET A 121 19.97 0.22 -2.70
N ASN A 122 20.71 0.62 -3.74
CA ASN A 122 21.99 1.32 -3.59
C ASN A 122 21.80 2.67 -2.86
N SER A 123 20.77 3.42 -3.19
CA SER A 123 20.43 4.68 -2.51
C SER A 123 20.03 4.44 -1.05
N VAL A 124 19.25 3.40 -0.77
CA VAL A 124 18.86 3.01 0.59
C VAL A 124 20.08 2.60 1.42
N THR A 125 20.97 1.76 0.87
CA THR A 125 22.18 1.33 1.59
C THR A 125 23.13 2.49 1.87
N ALA A 126 23.23 3.46 0.96
CA ALA A 126 24.03 4.67 1.16
C ALA A 126 23.50 5.56 2.30
N THR A 127 22.19 5.51 2.59
CA THR A 127 21.59 6.25 3.71
C THR A 127 21.99 5.66 5.07
N PHE A 128 22.34 4.37 5.13
CA PHE A 128 22.68 3.67 6.38
C PHE A 128 24.09 3.06 6.33
N PRO A 129 25.14 3.87 6.23
CA PRO A 129 26.50 3.37 6.13
C PRO A 129 26.89 2.55 7.37
N ASN A 130 27.56 1.42 7.15
CA ASN A 130 28.06 0.53 8.21
C ASN A 130 26.99 -0.05 9.15
N ARG A 131 25.73 -0.08 8.73
CA ARG A 131 24.63 -0.71 9.48
C ARG A 131 24.23 -2.03 8.82
N LYS A 132 23.84 -3.00 9.63
CA LYS A 132 23.18 -4.20 9.14
C LYS A 132 21.75 -3.86 8.75
N LEU A 133 21.34 -4.25 7.56
CA LEU A 133 20.00 -4.00 7.02
C LEU A 133 19.28 -5.34 6.84
N HIS A 134 18.13 -5.48 7.49
CA HIS A 134 17.18 -6.55 7.23
C HIS A 134 16.05 -5.97 6.39
N VAL A 135 15.92 -6.42 5.15
CA VAL A 135 15.01 -5.87 4.17
C VAL A 135 13.89 -6.85 3.89
N ILE A 136 12.68 -6.48 4.25
CA ILE A 136 11.46 -7.27 4.01
C ILE A 136 10.93 -6.90 2.64
N LEU A 137 10.73 -7.91 1.79
CA LEU A 137 10.32 -7.79 0.40
C LEU A 137 9.17 -8.74 0.10
N ASP A 138 8.37 -8.43 -0.89
CA ASP A 138 7.43 -9.38 -1.46
C ASP A 138 8.13 -10.40 -2.39
N ASN A 139 7.38 -11.37 -2.88
CA ASN A 139 7.90 -12.42 -3.75
C ASN A 139 8.00 -12.03 -5.24
N LEU A 140 8.08 -10.75 -5.58
CA LEU A 140 8.19 -10.30 -6.95
C LEU A 140 9.51 -10.79 -7.60
N ASN A 141 9.48 -11.12 -8.89
CA ASN A 141 10.66 -11.64 -9.61
C ASN A 141 11.82 -10.64 -9.66
N THR A 142 11.55 -9.35 -9.59
CA THR A 142 12.57 -8.29 -9.55
C THR A 142 13.35 -8.29 -8.25
N HIS A 143 12.74 -8.76 -7.15
CA HIS A 143 13.33 -8.84 -5.83
C HIS A 143 14.12 -10.13 -5.60
N LYS A 144 13.93 -11.14 -6.45
CA LYS A 144 14.61 -12.44 -6.37
C LYS A 144 15.86 -12.46 -7.28
N LYS A 145 16.74 -13.43 -7.05
CA LYS A 145 17.94 -13.66 -7.87
C LYS A 145 18.86 -12.44 -7.93
N ASN A 146 19.13 -11.84 -6.77
CA ASN A 146 20.05 -10.71 -6.63
C ASN A 146 21.30 -11.11 -5.83
N GLU A 147 21.74 -12.38 -5.99
CA GLU A 147 22.84 -12.97 -5.22
C GLU A 147 24.14 -12.21 -5.40
N ASP A 148 24.44 -11.75 -6.62
CA ASP A 148 25.69 -11.02 -6.90
C ASP A 148 25.66 -9.62 -6.26
N TRP A 149 24.52 -8.96 -6.25
CA TRP A 149 24.35 -7.70 -5.55
C TRP A 149 24.48 -7.89 -4.02
N LEU A 150 23.90 -8.95 -3.46
CA LEU A 150 24.00 -9.29 -2.04
C LEU A 150 25.45 -9.66 -1.64
N LYS A 151 26.20 -10.34 -2.51
CA LYS A 151 27.64 -10.60 -2.27
C LYS A 151 28.43 -9.29 -2.15
N ALA A 152 28.09 -8.28 -2.96
CA ALA A 152 28.71 -6.97 -2.89
C ALA A 152 28.24 -6.13 -1.68
N HIS A 153 27.11 -6.51 -1.05
CA HIS A 153 26.52 -5.82 0.09
C HIS A 153 26.32 -6.79 1.27
N PRO A 154 27.39 -7.32 1.88
CA PRO A 154 27.30 -8.38 2.91
C PRO A 154 26.59 -7.92 4.21
N ASN A 155 26.37 -6.62 4.36
CA ASN A 155 25.61 -6.03 5.45
C ASN A 155 24.09 -6.04 5.21
N VAL A 156 23.60 -6.49 4.03
CA VAL A 156 22.18 -6.53 3.68
C VAL A 156 21.69 -7.98 3.65
N GLN A 157 20.56 -8.23 4.27
CA GLN A 157 19.86 -9.50 4.23
C GLN A 157 18.41 -9.29 3.77
N PHE A 158 17.99 -10.06 2.76
CA PHE A 158 16.62 -10.05 2.24
C PHE A 158 15.77 -11.11 2.95
N HIS A 159 14.55 -10.70 3.33
CA HIS A 159 13.51 -11.53 3.93
C HIS A 159 12.25 -11.44 3.06
N PHE A 160 11.78 -12.57 2.58
CA PHE A 160 10.64 -12.59 1.66
C PHE A 160 9.35 -12.94 2.39
N THR A 161 8.30 -12.16 2.17
CA THR A 161 6.95 -12.51 2.62
C THR A 161 6.49 -13.81 1.95
N PRO A 162 5.56 -14.56 2.55
CA PRO A 162 4.93 -15.70 1.86
C PRO A 162 4.21 -15.24 0.59
N THR A 163 4.10 -16.12 -0.39
CA THR A 163 3.33 -15.83 -1.62
C THR A 163 1.90 -15.45 -1.26
N SER A 164 1.34 -14.45 -1.92
CA SER A 164 0.00 -13.90 -1.65
C SER A 164 -0.21 -13.35 -0.22
N ALA A 165 0.87 -12.94 0.45
CA ALA A 165 0.85 -12.36 1.79
C ALA A 165 1.58 -11.01 1.86
N SER A 166 1.47 -10.18 0.81
CA SER A 166 2.07 -8.84 0.76
C SER A 166 1.61 -7.93 1.91
N TRP A 167 0.42 -8.20 2.48
CA TRP A 167 -0.08 -7.50 3.66
C TRP A 167 0.83 -7.61 4.90
N LEU A 168 1.77 -8.56 4.92
CA LEU A 168 2.83 -8.63 5.94
C LEU A 168 3.90 -7.57 5.73
N ASN A 169 4.01 -6.99 4.54
CA ASN A 169 4.95 -5.92 4.26
C ASN A 169 4.35 -4.56 4.66
N GLN A 170 4.84 -3.97 5.75
CA GLN A 170 4.24 -2.75 6.33
C GLN A 170 4.26 -1.54 5.38
N VAL A 171 5.14 -1.49 4.39
CA VAL A 171 5.15 -0.40 3.40
C VAL A 171 3.85 -0.33 2.59
N GLU A 172 3.12 -1.44 2.45
CA GLU A 172 1.79 -1.46 1.81
C GLU A 172 0.76 -0.64 2.59
N VAL A 173 0.86 -0.64 3.92
CA VAL A 173 0.04 0.23 4.78
C VAL A 173 0.34 1.69 4.46
N TRP A 174 1.62 2.06 4.35
CA TRP A 174 2.01 3.41 3.99
C TRP A 174 1.53 3.81 2.58
N PHE A 175 1.61 2.92 1.58
CA PHE A 175 1.04 3.19 0.26
C PHE A 175 -0.46 3.45 0.30
N SER A 176 -1.18 2.77 1.19
CA SER A 176 -2.62 3.02 1.39
C SER A 176 -2.87 4.39 2.02
N ILE A 177 -2.03 4.82 2.96
CA ILE A 177 -2.06 6.16 3.58
C ILE A 177 -1.76 7.23 2.52
N LEU A 178 -0.68 7.08 1.75
CA LEU A 178 -0.33 7.97 0.64
C LEU A 178 -1.50 8.11 -0.34
N GLN A 179 -2.11 7.00 -0.74
CA GLN A 179 -3.25 7.00 -1.65
C GLN A 179 -4.43 7.78 -1.07
N GLY A 180 -4.80 7.51 0.18
CA GLY A 180 -5.97 8.10 0.81
C GLY A 180 -5.80 9.57 1.17
N GLN A 181 -4.63 9.96 1.67
CA GLN A 181 -4.39 11.31 2.20
C GLN A 181 -3.82 12.29 1.17
N SER A 182 -3.15 11.79 0.14
CA SER A 182 -2.39 12.65 -0.78
C SER A 182 -2.86 12.55 -2.23
N LEU A 183 -3.15 11.35 -2.73
CA LEU A 183 -3.43 11.15 -4.15
C LEU A 183 -4.92 11.14 -4.50
N SER A 184 -5.77 10.70 -3.57
CA SER A 184 -7.21 10.62 -3.82
C SER A 184 -7.84 12.00 -3.92
N GLY A 185 -8.57 12.23 -5.02
CA GLY A 185 -9.27 13.51 -5.22
C GLY A 185 -8.39 14.65 -5.76
N THR A 186 -7.10 14.43 -5.98
CA THR A 186 -6.19 15.43 -6.56
C THR A 186 -6.18 15.41 -8.08
N SER A 187 -5.81 16.53 -8.68
CA SER A 187 -5.70 16.73 -10.12
C SER A 187 -4.32 17.27 -10.46
N PHE A 188 -3.66 16.67 -11.46
CA PHE A 188 -2.29 17.02 -11.84
C PHE A 188 -2.22 17.31 -13.33
N THR A 189 -1.68 18.47 -13.71
CA THR A 189 -1.51 18.90 -15.09
C THR A 189 -0.21 18.44 -15.74
N SER A 190 0.68 17.82 -14.96
CA SER A 190 1.93 17.23 -15.45
C SER A 190 2.42 16.12 -14.55
N LEU A 191 3.27 15.23 -15.10
CA LEU A 191 3.95 14.20 -14.32
C LEU A 191 4.90 14.81 -13.28
N LYS A 192 5.56 15.90 -13.60
CA LYS A 192 6.45 16.62 -12.70
C LYS A 192 5.69 17.12 -11.46
N GLN A 193 4.52 17.72 -11.65
CA GLN A 193 3.66 18.20 -10.58
C GLN A 193 3.24 17.05 -9.64
N LEU A 194 2.89 15.88 -10.19
CA LEU A 194 2.58 14.69 -9.40
C LEU A 194 3.79 14.25 -8.55
N GLN A 195 4.99 14.21 -9.13
CA GLN A 195 6.21 13.79 -8.43
C GLN A 195 6.55 14.78 -7.30
N GLU A 196 6.57 16.08 -7.58
CA GLU A 196 6.81 17.12 -6.57
C GLU A 196 5.79 17.08 -5.43
N HIS A 197 4.52 16.78 -5.75
CA HIS A 197 3.46 16.63 -4.74
C HIS A 197 3.72 15.41 -3.82
N ILE A 198 4.14 14.29 -4.40
CA ILE A 198 4.49 13.09 -3.61
C ILE A 198 5.72 13.37 -2.75
N ASP A 199 6.76 14.00 -3.28
CA ASP A 199 7.98 14.33 -2.54
C ASP A 199 7.68 15.26 -1.36
N ALA A 200 6.87 16.29 -1.58
CA ALA A 200 6.41 17.19 -0.52
C ALA A 200 5.62 16.45 0.56
N TYR A 201 4.76 15.51 0.16
CA TYR A 201 4.02 14.67 1.10
C TYR A 201 4.95 13.77 1.91
N VAL A 202 5.94 13.11 1.28
CA VAL A 202 6.93 12.26 1.96
C VAL A 202 7.71 13.06 3.00
N ASN A 203 8.15 14.26 2.66
CA ASN A 203 8.87 15.12 3.59
C ASN A 203 8.00 15.49 4.80
N ALA A 204 6.78 15.99 4.57
CA ALA A 204 5.83 16.33 5.63
C ALA A 204 5.41 15.11 6.48
N TYR A 205 5.34 13.92 5.88
CA TYR A 205 5.09 12.68 6.60
C TYR A 205 6.27 12.33 7.50
N ASN A 206 7.50 12.43 7.01
CA ASN A 206 8.72 12.08 7.75
C ASN A 206 8.98 12.99 8.95
N ASP A 207 8.52 14.24 8.93
CA ASP A 207 8.65 15.17 10.06
C ASP A 207 7.84 14.71 11.29
N ARG A 208 6.80 13.90 11.08
CA ARG A 208 5.91 13.38 12.13
C ARG A 208 5.75 11.86 12.08
N ALA A 209 6.71 11.18 11.43
CA ALA A 209 6.65 9.73 11.30
C ALA A 209 6.76 9.04 12.65
N GLU A 210 5.92 8.05 12.86
CA GLU A 210 5.93 7.17 14.02
C GLU A 210 5.86 5.72 13.56
N PRO A 211 6.43 4.77 14.34
CA PRO A 211 6.34 3.35 14.03
C PRO A 211 4.89 2.88 13.94
N PHE A 212 4.61 1.97 13.01
CA PHE A 212 3.30 1.32 12.96
C PHE A 212 3.11 0.39 14.16
N VAL A 213 2.04 0.61 14.92
CA VAL A 213 1.67 -0.21 16.07
C VAL A 213 0.48 -1.08 15.74
N TRP A 214 0.58 -2.38 16.03
CA TRP A 214 -0.53 -3.31 15.89
C TRP A 214 -1.57 -3.04 16.98
N THR A 215 -2.68 -2.40 16.60
CA THR A 215 -3.73 -1.99 17.56
C THR A 215 -4.82 -3.04 17.78
N LYS A 216 -4.97 -4.00 16.87
CA LYS A 216 -6.01 -5.03 16.97
C LYS A 216 -5.60 -6.13 17.95
N LYS A 217 -6.16 -6.11 19.15
CA LYS A 217 -5.96 -7.14 20.17
C LYS A 217 -6.68 -8.47 19.89
N LYS A 218 -7.68 -8.49 19.01
CA LYS A 218 -8.46 -9.68 18.65
C LYS A 218 -8.70 -9.71 17.15
N VAL A 219 -8.25 -10.78 16.49
CA VAL A 219 -8.64 -11.10 15.13
C VAL A 219 -10.04 -11.74 15.20
N ARG A 220 -11.06 -11.07 14.70
CA ARG A 220 -12.38 -11.68 14.53
C ARG A 220 -12.33 -12.57 13.30
N GLN A 221 -12.07 -13.86 13.49
CA GLN A 221 -12.33 -14.83 12.45
C GLN A 221 -13.85 -14.89 12.23
N ARG A 222 -14.33 -14.39 11.10
CA ARG A 222 -15.66 -14.70 10.62
C ARG A 222 -15.65 -16.16 10.20
N ARG A 223 -16.16 -17.05 11.04
CA ARG A 223 -16.48 -18.42 10.62
C ARG A 223 -17.55 -18.32 9.54
N PHE A 224 -17.22 -18.67 8.30
CA PHE A 224 -18.22 -18.93 7.29
C PHE A 224 -19.06 -20.11 7.74
N LYS A 225 -20.34 -19.88 8.05
CA LYS A 225 -21.30 -20.97 8.23
C LYS A 225 -21.48 -21.63 6.86
N GLY A 226 -20.87 -22.78 6.70
CA GLY A 226 -21.11 -23.84 5.78
C GLY A 226 -21.73 -23.51 4.40
N ARG A 227 -20.88 -23.34 3.39
CA ARG A 227 -21.10 -23.93 2.07
C ARG A 227 -19.84 -24.68 1.71
N ARG A 228 -19.93 -26.00 1.64
CA ARG A 228 -18.95 -26.83 0.95
C ARG A 228 -18.89 -26.32 -0.48
N ILE A 229 -17.77 -25.81 -0.92
CA ILE A 229 -17.48 -25.62 -2.33
C ILE A 229 -17.26 -27.04 -2.85
N THR A 230 -18.26 -27.58 -3.52
CA THR A 230 -18.12 -28.79 -4.32
C THR A 230 -17.11 -28.47 -5.41
N GLN A 231 -16.04 -29.24 -5.43
CA GLN A 231 -15.07 -29.26 -6.52
C GLN A 231 -15.83 -29.53 -7.83
N LEU A 232 -15.61 -28.68 -8.83
CA LEU A 232 -15.81 -28.98 -10.24
C LEU A 232 -14.46 -29.38 -10.81
#